data_8188733185dfa1646046835d155ac1f0
#
_entry.id   8188733185dfa1646046835d155ac1f0
#
_cell.length_a   1.000
_cell.length_b   1.000
_cell.length_c   1.000
_cell.angle_alpha   90.00
_cell.angle_beta   90.00
_cell.angle_gamma   90.00
#
_symmetry.space_group_name_H-M   'P 1'
#
loop_
_entity.id
_entity.type
_entity.pdbx_description
1 polymer ?
#
loop_
_entity_poly.entity_id
_entity_poly.type
_entity_poly.pdbx_seq_one_letter_code
_entity_poly.pdbx_strand_id
1 'polypeptide(L)'
;GEFILKSQDHDLEVLLNRGRDLKLQLDIDTENTIKKYITLNSSYAILGEETGLSNKLNEVYWVIDPLDGTSNFLRKIPISCVSIALMNEQKPILGVIYDFNHNEIFFGHTESKAYMNEQVISVSSLSSKNESTLMTGIPAKTHYSDDEFKKLINNFQAWKKIRMIGSAAMAAAYVAAGKAE
;
A
#
# COMPACT_ATOMS: atom_id res chain seq x y z
N GLY A 1 2.70 11.37 7.65
CA GLY A 1 1.44 11.94 7.15
C GLY A 1 1.51 13.45 6.98
N GLU A 2 1.69 14.21 8.05
CA GLU A 2 1.76 15.69 7.96
C GLU A 2 2.81 16.20 6.96
N PHE A 3 3.98 15.57 6.92
CA PHE A 3 5.04 15.91 5.96
C PHE A 3 4.56 15.76 4.52
N ILE A 4 3.90 14.65 4.20
CA ILE A 4 3.36 14.36 2.87
C ILE A 4 2.24 15.35 2.50
N LEU A 5 1.28 15.59 3.41
CA LEU A 5 0.17 16.51 3.17
C LEU A 5 0.63 17.94 2.90
N LYS A 6 1.62 18.43 3.67
CA LYS A 6 2.20 19.76 3.45
C LYS A 6 2.89 19.90 2.10
N SER A 7 3.41 18.81 1.55
CA SER A 7 4.08 18.81 0.25
C SER A 7 3.09 18.82 -0.93
N GLN A 8 1.82 18.52 -0.71
CA GLN A 8 0.80 18.46 -1.77
C GLN A 8 0.48 19.82 -2.40
N ASP A 9 0.75 20.91 -1.67
CA ASP A 9 0.50 22.28 -2.13
C ASP A 9 1.75 22.94 -2.78
N HIS A 10 2.87 22.23 -2.84
CA HIS A 10 4.09 22.67 -3.49
C HIS A 10 4.28 22.01 -4.86
N ASP A 11 5.14 22.59 -5.70
CA ASP A 11 5.57 21.95 -6.94
C ASP A 11 6.35 20.68 -6.62
N LEU A 12 5.78 19.53 -7.00
CA LEU A 12 6.37 18.22 -6.76
C LEU A 12 7.40 17.91 -7.83
N GLU A 13 8.62 17.62 -7.42
CA GLU A 13 9.67 17.18 -8.33
C GLU A 13 9.42 15.74 -8.76
N VAL A 14 9.17 15.55 -10.06
CA VAL A 14 8.96 14.24 -10.68
C VAL A 14 10.32 13.72 -11.15
N LEU A 15 10.83 12.68 -10.51
CA LEU A 15 12.11 12.04 -10.83
C LEU A 15 11.98 11.04 -11.98
N LEU A 16 10.87 10.33 -12.05
CA LEU A 16 10.58 9.34 -13.07
C LEU A 16 9.11 9.43 -13.49
N ASN A 17 8.88 9.50 -14.80
CA ASN A 17 7.56 9.36 -15.40
C ASN A 17 7.72 8.56 -16.69
N ARG A 18 7.69 7.23 -16.59
CA ARG A 18 7.92 6.31 -17.72
C ARG A 18 6.82 5.25 -17.78
N GLY A 19 6.00 5.34 -18.80
CA GLY A 19 4.88 4.42 -18.99
C GLY A 19 3.87 4.54 -17.86
N ARG A 20 3.74 3.51 -17.04
CA ARG A 20 2.86 3.48 -15.85
C ARG A 20 3.62 3.64 -14.53
N ASP A 21 4.92 3.86 -14.58
CA ASP A 21 5.80 4.02 -13.40
C ASP A 21 6.03 5.52 -13.15
N LEU A 22 5.74 5.98 -11.95
CA LEU A 22 5.87 7.37 -11.49
C LEU A 22 6.61 7.41 -10.17
N LYS A 23 7.61 8.27 -10.06
CA LYS A 23 8.43 8.46 -8.85
C LYS A 23 8.64 9.94 -8.59
N LEU A 24 8.45 10.35 -7.35
CA LEU A 24 8.64 11.71 -6.89
C LEU A 24 9.85 11.80 -5.94
N GLN A 25 10.46 12.98 -5.85
CA GLN A 25 11.47 13.25 -4.81
C GLN A 25 10.86 13.07 -3.40
N LEU A 26 9.58 13.40 -3.25
CA LEU A 26 8.82 13.21 -2.02
C LEU A 26 8.82 11.77 -1.51
N ASP A 27 8.78 10.77 -2.41
CA ASP A 27 8.80 9.35 -2.03
C ASP A 27 10.11 9.04 -1.30
N ILE A 28 11.25 9.47 -1.87
CA ILE A 28 12.59 9.30 -1.28
C ILE A 28 12.70 10.03 0.07
N ASP A 29 12.24 11.28 0.15
CA ASP A 29 12.36 12.10 1.36
C ASP A 29 11.48 11.54 2.49
N THR A 30 10.31 11.02 2.14
CA THR A 30 9.40 10.34 3.07
C THR A 30 10.03 9.04 3.57
N GLU A 31 10.57 8.21 2.67
CA GLU A 31 11.24 6.97 3.05
C GLU A 31 12.41 7.24 3.99
N ASN A 32 13.27 8.22 3.67
CA ASN A 32 14.40 8.61 4.52
C ASN A 32 13.93 9.07 5.90
N THR A 33 12.83 9.82 5.97
CA THR A 33 12.25 10.25 7.24
C THR A 33 11.78 9.05 8.07
N ILE A 34 11.06 8.11 7.47
CA ILE A 34 10.60 6.87 8.14
C ILE A 34 11.79 6.04 8.61
N LYS A 35 12.80 5.83 7.73
CA LYS A 35 14.03 5.10 8.05
C LYS A 35 14.73 5.67 9.26
N LYS A 36 14.86 6.99 9.35
CA LYS A 36 15.46 7.66 10.49
C LYS A 36 14.75 7.31 11.81
N TYR A 37 13.41 7.34 11.84
CA TYR A 37 12.63 7.00 13.04
C TYR A 37 12.77 5.52 13.40
N ILE A 38 12.70 4.62 12.42
CA ILE A 38 12.85 3.18 12.67
C ILE A 38 14.24 2.88 13.22
N THR A 39 15.31 3.42 12.63
CA THR A 39 16.70 3.15 13.04
C THR A 39 17.00 3.64 14.45
N LEU A 40 16.31 4.67 14.95
CA LEU A 40 16.46 5.13 16.34
C LEU A 40 15.92 4.13 17.36
N ASN A 41 14.98 3.25 16.95
CA ASN A 41 14.24 2.36 17.85
C ASN A 41 14.39 0.87 17.50
N SER A 42 15.06 0.54 16.40
CA SER A 42 15.19 -0.83 15.91
C SER A 42 16.54 -1.02 15.21
N SER A 43 17.17 -2.15 15.46
CA SER A 43 18.42 -2.56 14.80
C SER A 43 18.19 -3.43 13.55
N TYR A 44 16.95 -3.74 13.22
CA TYR A 44 16.64 -4.55 12.02
C TYR A 44 16.93 -3.81 10.74
N ALA A 45 17.35 -4.56 9.71
CA ALA A 45 17.52 -4.01 8.36
C ALA A 45 16.20 -3.45 7.83
N ILE A 46 16.30 -2.48 6.92
CA ILE A 46 15.15 -1.86 6.28
C ILE A 46 15.27 -2.06 4.79
N LEU A 47 14.24 -2.62 4.18
CA LEU A 47 14.03 -2.69 2.74
C LEU A 47 13.01 -1.61 2.35
N GLY A 48 13.49 -0.55 1.73
CA GLY A 48 12.64 0.51 1.20
C GLY A 48 12.37 0.31 -0.28
N GLU A 49 11.23 0.78 -0.76
CA GLU A 49 10.88 0.75 -2.17
C GLU A 49 11.83 1.63 -3.00
N GLU A 50 12.14 2.82 -2.48
CA GLU A 50 12.84 3.86 -3.19
C GLU A 50 14.36 3.74 -3.13
N THR A 51 14.88 3.43 -1.97
CA THR A 51 16.33 3.43 -1.70
C THR A 51 16.88 2.01 -1.49
N GLY A 52 16.02 0.99 -1.57
CA GLY A 52 16.44 -0.40 -1.44
C GLY A 52 16.86 -0.79 -0.02
N LEU A 53 17.75 -1.77 0.05
CA LEU A 53 18.18 -2.38 1.32
C LEU A 53 19.20 -1.50 2.05
N SER A 54 18.94 -1.20 3.33
CA SER A 54 19.84 -0.37 4.16
C SER A 54 21.09 -1.10 4.65
N ASN A 55 20.97 -2.39 4.96
CA ASN A 55 22.02 -3.26 5.50
C ASN A 55 21.86 -4.69 4.97
N LYS A 56 22.77 -5.61 5.38
CA LYS A 56 22.58 -7.03 5.08
C LYS A 56 21.24 -7.51 5.62
N LEU A 57 20.43 -8.14 4.77
CA LEU A 57 19.13 -8.66 5.15
C LEU A 57 19.30 -9.76 6.20
N ASN A 58 18.62 -9.62 7.32
CA ASN A 58 18.50 -10.63 8.36
C ASN A 58 17.14 -11.33 8.20
N GLU A 59 16.87 -12.35 9.04
CA GLU A 59 15.57 -13.03 9.06
C GLU A 59 14.42 -12.06 9.35
N VAL A 60 14.64 -11.12 10.30
CA VAL A 60 13.68 -10.07 10.65
C VAL A 60 14.13 -8.74 10.05
N TYR A 61 13.23 -8.08 9.32
CA TYR A 61 13.51 -6.81 8.66
C TYR A 61 12.23 -6.01 8.41
N TRP A 62 12.39 -4.68 8.31
CA TRP A 62 11.32 -3.75 7.94
C TRP A 62 11.19 -3.65 6.43
N VAL A 63 9.95 -3.54 5.96
CA VAL A 63 9.63 -3.17 4.56
C VAL A 63 8.84 -1.88 4.60
N ILE A 64 9.19 -0.92 3.73
CA ILE A 64 8.58 0.40 3.67
C ILE A 64 8.20 0.72 2.23
N ASP A 65 6.95 1.08 2.03
CA ASP A 65 6.45 1.83 0.89
C ASP A 65 6.03 3.22 1.41
N PRO A 66 6.79 4.27 1.08
CA PRO A 66 6.59 5.61 1.63
C PRO A 66 5.35 6.31 1.11
N LEU A 67 4.88 5.96 -0.09
CA LEU A 67 3.72 6.57 -0.73
C LEU A 67 3.08 5.63 -1.75
N ASP A 68 2.34 4.61 -1.27
CA ASP A 68 1.50 3.82 -2.16
C ASP A 68 0.36 4.68 -2.73
N GLY A 69 0.21 4.63 -4.05
CA GLY A 69 -0.71 5.49 -4.78
C GLY A 69 -0.10 6.84 -5.22
N THR A 70 1.19 6.90 -5.54
CA THR A 70 1.92 8.10 -6.01
C THR A 70 1.19 8.83 -7.14
N SER A 71 0.63 8.09 -8.12
CA SER A 71 -0.15 8.67 -9.21
C SER A 71 -1.45 9.35 -8.73
N ASN A 72 -2.12 8.77 -7.73
CA ASN A 72 -3.29 9.39 -7.10
C ASN A 72 -2.88 10.66 -6.36
N PHE A 73 -1.81 10.58 -5.57
CA PHE A 73 -1.30 11.72 -4.82
C PHE A 73 -0.98 12.92 -5.72
N LEU A 74 -0.25 12.70 -6.82
CA LEU A 74 0.09 13.76 -7.78
C LEU A 74 -1.17 14.41 -8.40
N ARG A 75 -2.24 13.65 -8.54
CA ARG A 75 -3.51 14.12 -9.10
C ARG A 75 -4.50 14.64 -8.04
N LYS A 76 -4.07 14.72 -6.77
CA LYS A 76 -4.90 15.12 -5.64
C LYS A 76 -6.15 14.22 -5.47
N ILE A 77 -6.05 12.95 -5.88
CA ILE A 77 -7.06 11.93 -5.59
C ILE A 77 -6.74 11.40 -4.18
N PRO A 78 -7.67 11.50 -3.21
CA PRO A 78 -7.38 11.21 -1.79
C PRO A 78 -7.37 9.71 -1.50
N ILE A 79 -6.61 8.93 -2.28
CA ILE A 79 -6.42 7.48 -2.15
C ILE A 79 -4.94 7.19 -2.29
N SER A 80 -4.22 7.42 -1.22
CA SER A 80 -2.79 7.13 -1.08
C SER A 80 -2.46 6.97 0.39
N CYS A 81 -1.43 6.19 0.70
CA CYS A 81 -1.07 5.87 2.07
C CYS A 81 0.42 5.60 2.24
N VAL A 82 0.86 5.52 3.50
CA VAL A 82 2.15 4.95 3.88
C VAL A 82 1.92 3.51 4.29
N SER A 83 2.75 2.59 3.80
CA SER A 83 2.71 1.17 4.18
C SER A 83 4.02 0.74 4.81
N ILE A 84 3.95 0.15 6.01
CA ILE A 84 5.12 -0.34 6.76
C ILE A 84 4.81 -1.73 7.29
N ALA A 85 5.74 -2.67 7.10
CA ALA A 85 5.63 -4.01 7.64
C ALA A 85 6.92 -4.45 8.32
N LEU A 86 6.79 -5.25 9.39
CA LEU A 86 7.88 -6.04 9.95
C LEU A 86 7.74 -7.46 9.42
N MET A 87 8.78 -7.94 8.78
CA MET A 87 8.85 -9.28 8.19
C MET A 87 9.71 -10.19 9.05
N ASN A 88 9.33 -11.45 9.13
CA ASN A 88 10.20 -12.54 9.57
C ASN A 88 10.34 -13.51 8.40
N GLU A 89 11.54 -13.62 7.84
CA GLU A 89 11.77 -14.25 6.54
C GLU A 89 10.87 -13.66 5.44
N GLN A 90 9.89 -14.40 4.96
CA GLN A 90 8.93 -13.97 3.93
C GLN A 90 7.51 -13.74 4.47
N LYS A 91 7.33 -13.77 5.80
CA LYS A 91 6.00 -13.62 6.43
C LYS A 91 5.91 -12.28 7.16
N PRO A 92 4.88 -11.48 6.90
CA PRO A 92 4.62 -10.29 7.70
C PRO A 92 4.18 -10.71 9.10
N ILE A 93 4.83 -10.15 10.13
CA ILE A 93 4.49 -10.36 11.54
C ILE A 93 3.82 -9.14 12.16
N LEU A 94 3.98 -7.97 11.56
CA LEU A 94 3.30 -6.73 11.89
C LEU A 94 3.10 -5.93 10.61
N GLY A 95 1.96 -5.27 10.48
CA GLY A 95 1.69 -4.36 9.37
C GLY A 95 0.97 -3.11 9.83
N VAL A 96 1.30 -1.99 9.22
CA VAL A 96 0.67 -0.68 9.43
C VAL A 96 0.45 -0.03 8.06
N ILE A 97 -0.78 0.41 7.81
CA ILE A 97 -1.14 1.24 6.66
C ILE A 97 -1.74 2.53 7.20
N TYR A 98 -1.16 3.66 6.86
CA TYR A 98 -1.65 4.96 7.30
C TYR A 98 -2.20 5.77 6.13
N ASP A 99 -3.52 5.84 6.05
CA ASP A 99 -4.24 6.77 5.19
C ASP A 99 -4.17 8.18 5.78
N PHE A 100 -3.22 8.95 5.32
CA PHE A 100 -2.99 10.31 5.81
C PHE A 100 -4.05 11.30 5.28
N ASN A 101 -4.80 10.96 4.22
CA ASN A 101 -5.86 11.82 3.68
C ASN A 101 -7.08 11.85 4.60
N HIS A 102 -7.39 10.71 5.26
CA HIS A 102 -8.53 10.57 6.16
C HIS A 102 -8.12 10.45 7.63
N ASN A 103 -6.81 10.49 7.92
CA ASN A 103 -6.25 10.25 9.26
C ASN A 103 -6.71 8.91 9.85
N GLU A 104 -6.72 7.86 9.02
CA GLU A 104 -7.05 6.49 9.39
C GLU A 104 -5.78 5.64 9.43
N ILE A 105 -5.54 4.94 10.54
CA ILE A 105 -4.44 4.00 10.68
C ILE A 105 -4.99 2.57 10.80
N PHE A 106 -4.60 1.71 9.86
CA PHE A 106 -4.90 0.28 9.87
C PHE A 106 -3.67 -0.45 10.36
N PHE A 107 -3.81 -1.30 11.35
CA PHE A 107 -2.67 -2.06 11.87
C PHE A 107 -3.07 -3.39 12.48
N GLY A 108 -2.10 -4.30 12.56
CA GLY A 108 -2.25 -5.60 13.19
C GLY A 108 -0.92 -6.34 13.24
N HIS A 109 -0.87 -7.37 14.06
CA HIS A 109 0.24 -8.31 14.11
C HIS A 109 -0.28 -9.75 14.27
N THR A 110 0.61 -10.73 14.09
CA THR A 110 0.23 -12.15 14.01
C THR A 110 -0.49 -12.70 15.25
N GLU A 111 -0.33 -12.05 16.41
CA GLU A 111 -0.93 -12.46 17.67
C GLU A 111 -2.05 -11.53 18.14
N SER A 112 -2.48 -10.59 17.29
CA SER A 112 -3.56 -9.64 17.62
C SER A 112 -4.69 -9.67 16.61
N LYS A 113 -5.80 -9.01 16.96
CA LYS A 113 -6.80 -8.58 15.99
C LYS A 113 -6.23 -7.47 15.11
N ALA A 114 -6.87 -7.23 13.96
CA ALA A 114 -6.63 -6.05 13.16
C ALA A 114 -7.50 -4.87 13.65
N TYR A 115 -6.95 -3.68 13.51
CA TYR A 115 -7.58 -2.44 13.98
C TYR A 115 -7.57 -1.38 12.87
N MET A 116 -8.60 -0.56 12.87
CA MET A 116 -8.64 0.74 12.21
C MET A 116 -8.79 1.80 13.28
N ASN A 117 -7.77 2.61 13.51
CA ASN A 117 -7.64 3.47 14.68
C ASN A 117 -7.80 2.64 15.98
N GLU A 118 -8.79 2.93 16.80
CA GLU A 118 -9.07 2.21 18.05
C GLU A 118 -10.10 1.07 17.88
N GLN A 119 -10.66 0.90 16.68
CA GLN A 119 -11.72 -0.06 16.41
C GLN A 119 -11.18 -1.37 15.85
N VAL A 120 -11.64 -2.48 16.41
CA VAL A 120 -11.37 -3.81 15.84
C VAL A 120 -12.08 -3.92 14.50
N ILE A 121 -11.35 -4.37 13.48
CA ILE A 121 -11.89 -4.64 12.15
C ILE A 121 -11.86 -6.12 11.83
N SER A 122 -12.68 -6.54 10.88
CA SER A 122 -12.71 -7.88 10.32
C SER A 122 -13.11 -7.82 8.85
N VAL A 123 -12.71 -8.82 8.10
CA VAL A 123 -13.13 -8.98 6.71
C VAL A 123 -14.65 -9.15 6.61
N SER A 124 -15.20 -8.85 5.44
CA SER A 124 -16.60 -9.07 5.11
C SER A 124 -17.00 -10.55 5.29
N SER A 125 -18.25 -10.78 5.62
CA SER A 125 -18.83 -12.12 5.70
C SER A 125 -19.39 -12.63 4.36
N LEU A 126 -19.32 -11.83 3.29
CA LEU A 126 -19.76 -12.23 1.96
C LEU A 126 -18.84 -13.31 1.40
N SER A 127 -19.40 -14.40 0.92
CA SER A 127 -18.67 -15.54 0.35
C SER A 127 -18.89 -15.73 -1.15
N SER A 128 -19.81 -14.95 -1.73
CA SER A 128 -20.24 -15.09 -3.12
C SER A 128 -19.77 -13.89 -3.96
N LYS A 129 -19.04 -14.15 -5.04
CA LYS A 129 -18.52 -13.11 -5.94
C LYS A 129 -19.61 -12.22 -6.53
N ASN A 130 -20.77 -12.80 -6.86
CA ASN A 130 -21.90 -12.06 -7.44
C ASN A 130 -22.61 -11.12 -6.46
N GLU A 131 -22.23 -11.14 -5.18
CA GLU A 131 -22.72 -10.24 -4.14
C GLU A 131 -21.61 -9.27 -3.67
N SER A 132 -20.37 -9.57 -4.03
CA SER A 132 -19.15 -8.95 -3.51
C SER A 132 -18.57 -7.87 -4.42
N THR A 133 -17.79 -7.00 -3.83
CA THR A 133 -17.01 -5.95 -4.52
C THR A 133 -15.54 -6.31 -4.53
N LEU A 134 -15.00 -6.67 -5.69
CA LEU A 134 -13.56 -6.95 -5.85
C LEU A 134 -12.76 -5.65 -5.77
N MET A 135 -11.81 -5.58 -4.83
CA MET A 135 -10.70 -4.61 -4.89
C MET A 135 -9.52 -5.22 -5.64
N THR A 136 -9.03 -4.54 -6.68
CA THR A 136 -7.96 -5.07 -7.53
C THR A 136 -7.19 -3.94 -8.22
N GLY A 137 -6.22 -4.31 -9.04
CA GLY A 137 -5.45 -3.41 -9.88
C GLY A 137 -4.76 -4.19 -11.01
N ILE A 138 -4.27 -3.47 -12.00
CA ILE A 138 -3.40 -3.98 -13.05
C ILE A 138 -1.99 -3.46 -12.75
N PRO A 139 -1.02 -4.32 -12.38
CA PRO A 139 0.33 -3.89 -12.06
C PRO A 139 0.99 -3.13 -13.22
N ALA A 140 1.73 -2.07 -12.90
CA ALA A 140 2.33 -1.17 -13.89
C ALA A 140 3.29 -1.88 -14.86
N LYS A 141 4.04 -2.86 -14.36
CA LYS A 141 5.10 -3.59 -15.10
C LYS A 141 4.63 -4.89 -15.76
N THR A 142 3.33 -5.22 -15.67
CA THR A 142 2.78 -6.45 -16.24
C THR A 142 2.21 -6.17 -17.64
N HIS A 143 2.64 -6.97 -18.59
CA HIS A 143 2.07 -7.04 -19.94
C HIS A 143 1.31 -8.35 -20.07
N TYR A 144 0.02 -8.25 -20.33
CA TYR A 144 -0.84 -9.39 -20.56
C TYR A 144 -0.93 -9.68 -22.05
N SER A 145 -0.84 -10.95 -22.45
CA SER A 145 -1.29 -11.41 -23.77
C SER A 145 -2.81 -11.28 -23.88
N ASP A 146 -3.32 -11.32 -25.10
CA ASP A 146 -4.77 -11.22 -25.36
C ASP A 146 -5.55 -12.30 -24.60
N ASP A 147 -5.03 -13.53 -24.55
CA ASP A 147 -5.67 -14.63 -23.85
C ASP A 147 -5.67 -14.47 -22.32
N GLU A 148 -4.58 -13.96 -21.74
CA GLU A 148 -4.51 -13.65 -20.30
C GLU A 148 -5.46 -12.52 -19.95
N PHE A 149 -5.50 -11.47 -20.77
CA PHE A 149 -6.41 -10.35 -20.56
C PHE A 149 -7.87 -10.78 -20.67
N LYS A 150 -8.20 -11.63 -21.65
CA LYS A 150 -9.55 -12.22 -21.79
C LYS A 150 -9.95 -13.04 -20.56
N LYS A 151 -9.03 -13.86 -20.02
CA LYS A 151 -9.26 -14.61 -18.77
C LYS A 151 -9.51 -13.68 -17.58
N LEU A 152 -8.73 -12.60 -17.47
CA LEU A 152 -8.90 -11.59 -16.43
C LEU A 152 -10.29 -10.93 -16.50
N ILE A 153 -10.71 -10.50 -17.69
CA ILE A 153 -12.04 -9.89 -17.89
C ILE A 153 -13.16 -10.89 -17.58
N ASN A 154 -13.03 -12.15 -17.99
CA ASN A 154 -14.01 -13.18 -17.65
C ASN A 154 -14.11 -13.39 -16.12
N ASN A 155 -12.98 -13.35 -15.40
CA ASN A 155 -12.99 -13.40 -13.94
C ASN A 155 -13.70 -12.18 -13.33
N PHE A 156 -13.49 -11.00 -13.88
CA PHE A 156 -14.12 -9.78 -13.41
C PHE A 156 -15.64 -9.82 -13.52
N GLN A 157 -16.18 -10.42 -14.58
CA GLN A 157 -17.63 -10.55 -14.80
C GLN A 157 -18.33 -11.39 -13.73
N ALA A 158 -17.60 -12.24 -12.99
CA ALA A 158 -18.15 -13.01 -11.89
C ALA A 158 -18.47 -12.17 -10.64
N TRP A 159 -17.94 -10.96 -10.54
CA TRP A 159 -18.10 -10.08 -9.40
C TRP A 159 -19.24 -9.08 -9.60
N LYS A 160 -19.94 -8.74 -8.51
CA LYS A 160 -21.01 -7.75 -8.54
C LYS A 160 -20.48 -6.36 -8.91
N LYS A 161 -19.32 -5.98 -8.38
CA LYS A 161 -18.63 -4.72 -8.65
C LYS A 161 -17.13 -4.94 -8.64
N ILE A 162 -16.42 -4.05 -9.34
CA ILE A 162 -14.96 -4.00 -9.36
C ILE A 162 -14.52 -2.59 -9.04
N ARG A 163 -13.47 -2.47 -8.25
CA ARG A 163 -12.82 -1.20 -7.93
C ARG A 163 -11.32 -1.33 -8.17
N MET A 164 -10.79 -0.45 -9.02
CA MET A 164 -9.36 -0.24 -9.23
C MET A 164 -9.04 1.14 -8.69
N ILE A 165 -8.54 1.18 -7.45
CA ILE A 165 -8.38 2.45 -6.72
C ILE A 165 -6.99 3.06 -6.82
N GLY A 166 -6.04 2.36 -7.46
CA GLY A 166 -4.70 2.89 -7.73
C GLY A 166 -3.76 2.92 -6.52
N SER A 167 -4.10 2.21 -5.44
CA SER A 167 -3.31 1.99 -4.23
C SER A 167 -3.54 0.56 -3.78
N ALA A 168 -2.50 -0.26 -3.78
CA ALA A 168 -2.59 -1.67 -3.41
C ALA A 168 -2.77 -1.84 -1.90
N ALA A 169 -2.05 -1.05 -1.11
CA ALA A 169 -2.15 -1.08 0.34
C ALA A 169 -3.52 -0.61 0.82
N MET A 170 -4.08 0.48 0.25
CA MET A 170 -5.44 0.91 0.59
C MET A 170 -6.50 -0.12 0.18
N ALA A 171 -6.33 -0.79 -0.97
CA ALA A 171 -7.22 -1.88 -1.37
C ALA A 171 -7.21 -3.00 -0.33
N ALA A 172 -6.02 -3.43 0.12
CA ALA A 172 -5.86 -4.44 1.16
C ALA A 172 -6.47 -3.99 2.51
N ALA A 173 -6.26 -2.72 2.91
CA ALA A 173 -6.83 -2.14 4.12
C ALA A 173 -8.36 -2.16 4.09
N TYR A 174 -8.97 -1.81 2.96
CA TYR A 174 -10.43 -1.85 2.82
C TYR A 174 -11.00 -3.27 2.86
N VAL A 175 -10.30 -4.25 2.29
CA VAL A 175 -10.68 -5.67 2.43
C VAL A 175 -10.57 -6.10 3.90
N ALA A 176 -9.47 -5.77 4.59
CA ALA A 176 -9.29 -6.09 6.01
C ALA A 176 -10.36 -5.46 6.90
N ALA A 177 -10.89 -4.28 6.52
CA ALA A 177 -11.96 -3.58 7.22
C ALA A 177 -13.38 -4.02 6.79
N GLY A 178 -13.52 -5.05 5.93
CA GLY A 178 -14.81 -5.53 5.45
C GLY A 178 -15.56 -4.56 4.53
N LYS A 179 -14.86 -3.58 3.94
CA LYS A 179 -15.44 -2.60 3.01
C LYS A 179 -15.51 -3.15 1.57
N ALA A 180 -14.77 -4.22 1.28
CA ALA A 180 -14.70 -4.95 -0.01
C ALA A 180 -14.12 -6.36 0.18
N GLU A 181 -13.99 -7.12 -0.91
CA GLU A 181 -13.42 -8.47 -1.00
C GLU A 181 -12.22 -8.56 -1.96
#